data_a6bedf9c115bad0423e5f794d9afb03c
#
_entry.id   a6bedf9c115bad0423e5f794d9afb03c
#
_cell.length_a   1.000
_cell.length_b   1.000
_cell.length_c   1.000
_cell.angle_alpha   90.00
_cell.angle_beta   90.00
_cell.angle_gamma   90.00
#
_symmetry.space_group_name_H-M   'P 1'
#
loop_
_entity.id
_entity.type
_entity.pdbx_description
1 polymer ?
#
loop_
_entity_poly.entity_id
_entity_poly.type
_entity_poly.pdbx_seq_one_letter_code
_entity_poly.pdbx_strand_id
1 'polypeptide(L)'
;LFVKDAMPSLVTQLQDEEYMGSTAIHLHRASNYRRDRAYPLLGFKNFYNYDTVTTPIEKLRHYATDAGSYQRIIEDFESYKKDSDDPYLGYVMTVQNHSPFISRGDENYTQTISLKDIKAEDVETYLSLIKLSDDAFKDMVEYFKNVDEPTVIFMTGDHQPRINDASMNALTKGQYKNWNDEEMMRHRYAIPFMIWANYDIG
;
A
#
# COMPACT_ATOMS: atom_id res chain seq x y z
N LEU A 1 -18.59 11.00 -4.11
CA LEU A 1 -17.27 11.53 -3.80
C LEU A 1 -17.32 12.31 -2.48
N PHE A 2 -16.48 11.95 -1.50
CA PHE A 2 -16.50 12.63 -0.19
C PHE A 2 -15.72 13.96 -0.25
N VAL A 3 -14.59 14.01 -0.97
CA VAL A 3 -13.80 15.22 -1.15
C VAL A 3 -14.32 15.97 -2.38
N LYS A 4 -15.01 17.09 -2.15
CA LYS A 4 -15.64 17.92 -3.20
C LYS A 4 -14.89 19.22 -3.42
N ASP A 5 -14.32 19.76 -2.36
CA ASP A 5 -13.61 21.03 -2.29
C ASP A 5 -12.27 20.83 -1.58
N ALA A 6 -11.36 21.79 -1.68
CA ALA A 6 -10.12 21.81 -0.91
C ALA A 6 -10.44 21.76 0.59
N MET A 7 -9.72 20.92 1.32
CA MET A 7 -9.98 20.72 2.73
C MET A 7 -8.64 20.52 3.49
N PRO A 8 -8.58 20.87 4.77
CA PRO A 8 -7.42 20.58 5.61
C PRO A 8 -7.10 19.09 5.61
N SER A 9 -5.82 18.77 5.45
CA SER A 9 -5.28 17.43 5.43
C SER A 9 -3.90 17.41 6.07
N LEU A 10 -3.34 16.22 6.32
CA LEU A 10 -1.94 16.12 6.75
C LEU A 10 -0.99 16.79 5.74
N VAL A 11 -1.28 16.66 4.43
CA VAL A 11 -0.45 17.27 3.38
C VAL A 11 -0.41 18.78 3.51
N THR A 12 -1.59 19.44 3.69
CA THR A 12 -1.65 20.90 3.85
C THR A 12 -1.03 21.38 5.16
N GLN A 13 -1.18 20.61 6.25
CA GLN A 13 -0.53 20.92 7.53
C GLN A 13 0.99 20.83 7.44
N LEU A 14 1.52 19.80 6.77
CA LEU A 14 2.96 19.68 6.57
C LEU A 14 3.52 20.75 5.61
N GLN A 15 2.72 21.23 4.66
CA GLN A 15 3.10 22.38 3.82
C GLN A 15 3.26 23.67 4.64
N ASP A 16 2.44 23.87 5.66
CA ASP A 16 2.59 24.99 6.61
C ASP A 16 3.89 24.87 7.45
N GLU A 17 4.46 23.67 7.55
CA GLU A 17 5.74 23.34 8.19
C GLU A 17 6.87 23.14 7.13
N GLU A 18 6.78 23.84 6.02
CA GLU A 18 7.80 23.88 4.95
C GLU A 18 8.01 22.58 4.14
N TYR A 19 7.14 21.55 4.27
CA TYR A 19 7.17 20.38 3.40
C TYR A 19 6.71 20.73 1.97
N MET A 20 7.62 21.22 1.16
CA MET A 20 7.31 21.75 -0.17
C MET A 20 7.12 20.67 -1.22
N GLY A 21 7.75 19.50 -1.07
CA GLY A 21 7.54 18.33 -1.92
C GLY A 21 6.42 17.43 -1.38
N SER A 22 5.39 17.16 -2.19
CA SER A 22 4.34 16.20 -1.82
C SER A 22 3.86 15.40 -3.02
N THR A 23 4.07 14.08 -2.97
CA THR A 23 3.74 13.18 -4.06
C THR A 23 2.87 12.03 -3.57
N ALA A 24 1.76 11.79 -4.26
CA ALA A 24 0.95 10.59 -4.13
C ALA A 24 1.27 9.60 -5.26
N ILE A 25 1.36 8.33 -4.93
CA ILE A 25 1.54 7.24 -5.89
C ILE A 25 0.44 6.20 -5.70
N HIS A 26 -0.27 5.89 -6.78
CA HIS A 26 -1.16 4.75 -6.86
C HIS A 26 -1.18 4.23 -8.29
N LEU A 27 -0.37 3.21 -8.57
CA LEU A 27 -0.19 2.65 -9.90
C LEU A 27 -1.41 1.84 -10.36
N HIS A 28 -2.55 2.51 -10.40
CA HIS A 28 -3.83 2.05 -10.92
C HIS A 28 -4.58 3.23 -11.56
N ARG A 29 -5.81 2.99 -12.07
CA ARG A 29 -6.60 4.05 -12.74
C ARG A 29 -6.92 5.20 -11.80
N ALA A 30 -6.55 6.41 -12.17
CA ALA A 30 -6.81 7.64 -11.41
C ALA A 30 -8.30 7.89 -11.16
N SER A 31 -9.16 7.48 -12.11
CA SER A 31 -10.62 7.62 -12.02
C SER A 31 -11.26 6.78 -10.90
N ASN A 32 -10.58 5.71 -10.46
CA ASN A 32 -11.07 4.91 -9.33
C ASN A 32 -11.09 5.76 -8.07
N TYR A 33 -12.24 5.77 -7.37
CA TYR A 33 -12.50 6.63 -6.20
C TYR A 33 -12.28 8.12 -6.47
N ARG A 34 -12.20 8.53 -7.73
CA ARG A 34 -11.95 9.92 -8.16
C ARG A 34 -10.67 10.48 -7.53
N ARG A 35 -9.61 9.69 -7.47
CA ARG A 35 -8.30 10.11 -6.95
C ARG A 35 -7.70 11.23 -7.79
N ASP A 36 -7.99 11.25 -9.07
CA ASP A 36 -7.70 12.35 -10.02
C ASP A 36 -8.13 13.73 -9.50
N ARG A 37 -9.20 13.77 -8.71
CA ARG A 37 -9.73 15.00 -8.09
C ARG A 37 -9.43 15.10 -6.61
N ALA A 38 -9.45 13.99 -5.90
CA ALA A 38 -9.31 13.98 -4.45
C ALA A 38 -7.88 14.39 -4.01
N TYR A 39 -6.83 13.84 -4.64
CA TYR A 39 -5.47 14.12 -4.20
C TYR A 39 -5.03 15.58 -4.38
N PRO A 40 -5.31 16.26 -5.51
CA PRO A 40 -5.08 17.71 -5.61
C PRO A 40 -5.85 18.53 -4.56
N LEU A 41 -7.12 18.15 -4.26
CA LEU A 41 -7.92 18.83 -3.25
C LEU A 41 -7.43 18.60 -1.80
N LEU A 42 -6.66 17.52 -1.58
CA LEU A 42 -5.95 17.23 -0.34
C LEU A 42 -4.56 17.88 -0.25
N GLY A 43 -4.14 18.61 -1.28
CA GLY A 43 -2.89 19.37 -1.30
C GLY A 43 -1.69 18.66 -1.93
N PHE A 44 -1.82 17.43 -2.45
CA PHE A 44 -0.72 16.78 -3.17
C PHE A 44 -0.35 17.56 -4.43
N LYS A 45 0.93 17.85 -4.61
CA LYS A 45 1.46 18.53 -5.81
C LYS A 45 1.59 17.58 -6.99
N ASN A 46 1.95 16.34 -6.74
CA ASN A 46 2.12 15.32 -7.77
C ASN A 46 1.24 14.12 -7.48
N PHE A 47 0.71 13.49 -8.54
CA PHE A 47 0.01 12.21 -8.46
C PHE A 47 0.41 11.30 -9.62
N TYR A 48 1.19 10.26 -9.33
CA TYR A 48 1.56 9.23 -10.29
C TYR A 48 0.57 8.06 -10.29
N ASN A 49 0.07 7.74 -11.46
CA ASN A 49 -0.92 6.70 -11.72
C ASN A 49 -0.72 6.12 -13.13
N TYR A 50 -1.56 5.19 -13.57
CA TYR A 50 -1.43 4.58 -14.91
C TYR A 50 -1.39 5.57 -16.07
N ASP A 51 -2.10 6.69 -15.95
CA ASP A 51 -2.27 7.64 -17.04
C ASP A 51 -1.10 8.65 -17.11
N THR A 52 -0.34 8.77 -15.99
CA THR A 52 0.74 9.77 -15.87
C THR A 52 2.15 9.17 -15.87
N VAL A 53 2.29 7.88 -15.55
CA VAL A 53 3.58 7.20 -15.56
C VAL A 53 3.95 6.77 -16.98
N THR A 54 5.11 7.24 -17.45
CA THR A 54 5.62 6.96 -18.81
C THR A 54 6.56 5.75 -18.88
N THR A 55 7.11 5.32 -17.74
CA THR A 55 7.95 4.14 -17.65
C THR A 55 7.10 2.87 -17.50
N PRO A 56 7.59 1.71 -17.95
CA PRO A 56 6.87 0.45 -17.77
C PRO A 56 6.53 0.19 -16.30
N ILE A 57 5.28 -0.17 -16.05
CA ILE A 57 4.82 -0.57 -14.72
C ILE A 57 4.95 -2.09 -14.61
N GLU A 58 5.78 -2.54 -13.68
CA GLU A 58 5.86 -3.96 -13.35
C GLU A 58 4.54 -4.44 -12.77
N LYS A 59 4.05 -5.56 -13.24
CA LYS A 59 2.76 -6.14 -12.83
C LYS A 59 2.91 -7.56 -12.38
N LEU A 60 2.16 -7.90 -11.34
CA LEU A 60 1.92 -9.26 -10.89
C LEU A 60 0.43 -9.52 -10.96
N ARG A 61 0.04 -10.61 -11.63
CA ARG A 61 -1.36 -10.82 -11.99
C ARG A 61 -1.85 -9.63 -12.85
N HIS A 62 -2.79 -8.84 -12.37
CA HIS A 62 -3.32 -7.67 -13.08
C HIS A 62 -2.94 -6.33 -12.46
N TYR A 63 -2.19 -6.37 -11.37
CA TYR A 63 -1.90 -5.21 -10.55
C TYR A 63 -0.44 -4.82 -10.60
N ALA A 64 -0.16 -3.54 -10.41
CA ALA A 64 1.20 -3.06 -10.20
C ALA A 64 1.79 -3.71 -8.95
N THR A 65 3.07 -4.08 -9.01
CA THR A 65 3.79 -4.64 -7.86
C THR A 65 4.02 -3.57 -6.79
N ASP A 66 4.09 -4.02 -5.54
CA ASP A 66 4.46 -3.13 -4.42
C ASP A 66 5.91 -2.67 -4.59
N ALA A 67 6.81 -3.55 -5.06
CA ALA A 67 8.19 -3.20 -5.39
C ALA A 67 8.25 -2.06 -6.42
N GLY A 68 7.49 -2.15 -7.51
CA GLY A 68 7.43 -1.09 -8.53
C GLY A 68 6.85 0.23 -7.98
N SER A 69 5.90 0.14 -7.04
CA SER A 69 5.33 1.31 -6.38
C SER A 69 6.34 1.99 -5.44
N TYR A 70 7.11 1.20 -4.68
CA TYR A 70 8.15 1.71 -3.79
C TYR A 70 9.36 2.25 -4.57
N GLN A 71 9.75 1.59 -5.66
CA GLN A 71 10.79 2.11 -6.54
C GLN A 71 10.41 3.49 -7.10
N ARG A 72 9.15 3.69 -7.47
CA ARG A 72 8.67 4.99 -7.98
C ARG A 72 8.76 6.10 -6.94
N ILE A 73 8.45 5.85 -5.67
CA ILE A 73 8.57 6.89 -4.64
C ILE A 73 10.02 7.22 -4.34
N ILE A 74 10.92 6.23 -4.40
CA ILE A 74 12.37 6.44 -4.25
C ILE A 74 12.89 7.32 -5.39
N GLU A 75 12.54 7.01 -6.64
CA GLU A 75 12.94 7.81 -7.81
C GLU A 75 12.42 9.26 -7.73
N ASP A 76 11.19 9.45 -7.28
CA ASP A 76 10.60 10.79 -7.12
C ASP A 76 11.27 11.57 -5.98
N PHE A 77 11.54 10.91 -4.85
CA PHE A 77 12.33 11.46 -3.74
C PHE A 77 13.73 11.89 -4.20
N GLU A 78 14.47 11.00 -4.86
CA GLU A 78 15.81 11.31 -5.38
C GLU A 78 15.79 12.47 -6.38
N SER A 79 14.78 12.50 -7.25
CA SER A 79 14.60 13.59 -8.21
C SER A 79 14.33 14.93 -7.51
N TYR A 80 13.45 14.92 -6.51
CA TYR A 80 13.14 16.11 -5.73
C TYR A 80 14.35 16.64 -4.97
N LYS A 81 15.12 15.73 -4.34
CA LYS A 81 16.30 16.09 -3.52
C LYS A 81 17.51 16.55 -4.34
N LYS A 82 17.51 16.38 -5.66
CA LYS A 82 18.53 17.01 -6.55
C LYS A 82 18.40 18.52 -6.65
N ASP A 83 17.17 19.00 -6.51
CA ASP A 83 16.82 20.41 -6.79
C ASP A 83 16.37 21.17 -5.53
N SER A 84 16.16 20.48 -4.39
CA SER A 84 15.68 21.08 -3.15
C SER A 84 16.19 20.34 -1.91
N ASP A 85 16.55 21.12 -0.88
CA ASP A 85 16.85 20.64 0.47
C ASP A 85 15.59 20.59 1.36
N ASP A 86 14.46 21.11 0.89
CA ASP A 86 13.21 21.11 1.65
C ASP A 86 12.72 19.70 2.00
N PRO A 87 12.01 19.52 3.12
CA PRO A 87 11.41 18.24 3.46
C PRO A 87 10.44 17.72 2.37
N TYR A 88 10.41 16.39 2.23
CA TYR A 88 9.61 15.70 1.23
C TYR A 88 8.55 14.80 1.87
N LEU A 89 7.32 14.85 1.36
CA LEU A 89 6.22 13.96 1.75
C LEU A 89 5.89 12.98 0.61
N GLY A 90 6.15 11.71 0.81
CA GLY A 90 5.71 10.62 -0.07
C GLY A 90 4.52 9.86 0.48
N TYR A 91 3.49 9.67 -0.32
CA TYR A 91 2.33 8.82 -0.01
C TYR A 91 2.19 7.73 -1.07
N VAL A 92 2.28 6.48 -0.67
CA VAL A 92 2.14 5.32 -1.57
C VAL A 92 0.93 4.50 -1.17
N MET A 93 -0.03 4.34 -2.08
CA MET A 93 -1.11 3.37 -1.96
C MET A 93 -0.86 2.24 -2.93
N THR A 94 -0.47 1.08 -2.41
CA THR A 94 -0.21 -0.11 -3.22
C THR A 94 -1.51 -0.80 -3.67
N VAL A 95 -1.40 -1.78 -4.57
CA VAL A 95 -2.58 -2.47 -5.12
C VAL A 95 -2.34 -3.95 -5.41
N GLN A 96 -1.09 -4.42 -5.24
CA GLN A 96 -0.69 -5.81 -5.56
C GLN A 96 -1.59 -6.85 -4.88
N ASN A 97 -1.94 -6.59 -3.61
CA ASN A 97 -2.69 -7.53 -2.76
C ASN A 97 -4.21 -7.39 -2.89
N HIS A 98 -4.69 -6.69 -3.93
CA HIS A 98 -6.13 -6.57 -4.16
C HIS A 98 -6.74 -7.90 -4.65
N SER A 99 -7.93 -8.23 -4.14
CA SER A 99 -8.72 -9.39 -4.58
C SER A 99 -9.11 -9.31 -6.08
N PRO A 100 -9.48 -10.44 -6.73
CA PRO A 100 -9.69 -11.78 -6.19
C PRO A 100 -8.38 -12.56 -5.99
N PHE A 101 -8.38 -13.46 -5.01
CA PHE A 101 -7.22 -14.31 -4.68
C PHE A 101 -7.37 -15.72 -5.27
N ILE A 102 -7.82 -15.82 -6.49
CA ILE A 102 -7.90 -17.07 -7.25
C ILE A 102 -6.85 -17.06 -8.36
N SER A 103 -6.15 -18.15 -8.51
CA SER A 103 -5.27 -18.35 -9.66
C SER A 103 -6.12 -18.44 -10.92
N ARG A 104 -5.85 -17.58 -11.89
CA ARG A 104 -6.47 -17.62 -13.21
C ARG A 104 -5.51 -18.13 -14.28
N GLY A 105 -4.41 -18.81 -13.84
CA GLY A 105 -3.34 -19.21 -14.74
C GLY A 105 -2.51 -18.03 -15.23
N ASP A 106 -2.38 -16.99 -14.41
CA ASP A 106 -1.52 -15.84 -14.71
C ASP A 106 -0.07 -16.32 -14.78
N GLU A 107 0.57 -16.22 -15.94
CA GLU A 107 1.92 -16.73 -16.20
C GLU A 107 3.01 -16.06 -15.34
N ASN A 108 2.73 -14.86 -14.82
CA ASN A 108 3.66 -14.09 -14.02
C ASN A 108 3.42 -14.21 -12.51
N TYR A 109 2.62 -15.17 -12.05
CA TYR A 109 2.37 -15.43 -10.64
C TYR A 109 2.72 -16.86 -10.26
N THR A 110 3.53 -17.03 -9.22
CA THR A 110 3.83 -18.33 -8.61
C THR A 110 3.44 -18.32 -7.15
N GLN A 111 2.56 -19.24 -6.77
CA GLN A 111 2.21 -19.46 -5.38
C GLN A 111 3.41 -20.05 -4.62
N THR A 112 3.83 -19.42 -3.55
CA THR A 112 5.00 -19.81 -2.75
C THR A 112 4.65 -20.35 -1.38
N ILE A 113 3.42 -20.08 -0.91
CA ILE A 113 2.92 -20.54 0.40
C ILE A 113 1.79 -21.52 0.18
N SER A 114 1.89 -22.65 0.89
CA SER A 114 0.84 -23.68 0.98
C SER A 114 0.50 -23.97 2.43
N LEU A 115 -0.78 -24.11 2.72
CA LEU A 115 -1.26 -24.48 4.06
C LEU A 115 -1.17 -25.99 4.24
N LYS A 116 -0.68 -26.44 5.40
CA LYS A 116 -0.38 -27.86 5.61
C LYS A 116 -1.63 -28.74 5.71
N ASP A 117 -2.64 -28.30 6.44
CA ASP A 117 -3.80 -29.14 6.82
C ASP A 117 -5.14 -28.51 6.37
N ILE A 118 -5.11 -27.45 5.59
CA ILE A 118 -6.27 -26.68 5.15
C ILE A 118 -6.18 -26.45 3.65
N LYS A 119 -7.27 -26.69 2.92
CA LYS A 119 -7.39 -26.32 1.52
C LYS A 119 -8.12 -24.99 1.44
N ALA A 120 -7.37 -23.91 1.20
CA ALA A 120 -7.89 -22.56 1.09
C ALA A 120 -7.02 -21.76 0.09
N GLU A 121 -7.28 -21.97 -1.20
CA GLU A 121 -6.48 -21.39 -2.30
C GLU A 121 -6.41 -19.87 -2.24
N ASP A 122 -7.52 -19.21 -1.89
CA ASP A 122 -7.57 -17.76 -1.75
C ASP A 122 -6.66 -17.25 -0.63
N VAL A 123 -6.54 -18.00 0.47
CA VAL A 123 -5.63 -17.68 1.57
C VAL A 123 -4.18 -17.92 1.16
N GLU A 124 -3.88 -19.05 0.53
CA GLU A 124 -2.53 -19.39 0.07
C GLU A 124 -2.03 -18.35 -0.95
N THR A 125 -2.90 -17.94 -1.87
CA THR A 125 -2.61 -16.85 -2.82
C THR A 125 -2.36 -15.54 -2.09
N TYR A 126 -3.24 -15.14 -1.18
CA TYR A 126 -3.08 -13.91 -0.42
C TYR A 126 -1.77 -13.89 0.39
N LEU A 127 -1.46 -14.97 1.11
CA LEU A 127 -0.22 -15.07 1.91
C LEU A 127 1.03 -15.03 1.02
N SER A 128 0.99 -15.64 -0.16
CA SER A 128 2.09 -15.57 -1.12
C SER A 128 2.31 -14.14 -1.64
N LEU A 129 1.23 -13.38 -1.86
CA LEU A 129 1.30 -11.96 -2.23
C LEU A 129 1.83 -11.09 -1.09
N ILE A 130 1.36 -11.31 0.14
CA ILE A 130 1.86 -10.59 1.34
C ILE A 130 3.35 -10.81 1.54
N LYS A 131 3.84 -12.04 1.32
CA LYS A 131 5.29 -12.30 1.38
C LYS A 131 6.08 -11.44 0.39
N LEU A 132 5.60 -11.30 -0.83
CA LEU A 132 6.24 -10.44 -1.84
C LEU A 132 6.18 -8.95 -1.44
N SER A 133 5.08 -8.51 -0.83
CA SER A 133 4.95 -7.15 -0.30
C SER A 133 5.89 -6.89 0.87
N ASP A 134 6.06 -7.87 1.76
CA ASP A 134 7.00 -7.81 2.89
C ASP A 134 8.44 -7.70 2.39
N ASP A 135 8.83 -8.54 1.42
CA ASP A 135 10.14 -8.48 0.78
C ASP A 135 10.39 -7.10 0.13
N ALA A 136 9.42 -6.57 -0.61
CA ALA A 136 9.50 -5.25 -1.23
C ALA A 136 9.57 -4.11 -0.21
N PHE A 137 8.80 -4.20 0.87
CA PHE A 137 8.83 -3.21 1.95
C PHE A 137 10.18 -3.21 2.68
N LYS A 138 10.75 -4.39 2.93
CA LYS A 138 12.09 -4.53 3.49
C LYS A 138 13.13 -3.81 2.62
N ASP A 139 13.07 -3.98 1.30
CA ASP A 139 14.02 -3.33 0.38
C ASP A 139 13.88 -1.80 0.42
N MET A 140 12.65 -1.28 0.49
CA MET A 140 12.40 0.16 0.67
C MET A 140 12.95 0.67 2.01
N VAL A 141 12.73 -0.04 3.11
CA VAL A 141 13.28 0.31 4.44
C VAL A 141 14.81 0.30 4.41
N GLU A 142 15.43 -0.70 3.78
CA GLU A 142 16.90 -0.77 3.67
C GLU A 142 17.47 0.38 2.83
N TYR A 143 16.76 0.82 1.79
CA TYR A 143 17.13 2.02 1.03
C TYR A 143 17.14 3.26 1.97
N PHE A 144 16.03 3.57 2.63
CA PHE A 144 15.92 4.76 3.47
C PHE A 144 16.78 4.72 4.74
N LYS A 145 17.14 3.53 5.21
CA LYS A 145 18.13 3.36 6.29
C LYS A 145 19.51 3.90 5.93
N ASN A 146 19.87 3.90 4.65
CA ASN A 146 21.15 4.36 4.14
C ASN A 146 21.10 5.80 3.59
N VAL A 147 19.98 6.49 3.71
CA VAL A 147 19.83 7.90 3.36
C VAL A 147 20.22 8.76 4.56
N ASP A 148 21.04 9.79 4.33
CA ASP A 148 21.51 10.69 5.40
C ASP A 148 20.40 11.61 5.95
N GLU A 149 19.30 11.81 5.20
CA GLU A 149 18.18 12.63 5.62
C GLU A 149 17.32 11.91 6.66
N PRO A 150 16.93 12.58 7.78
CA PRO A 150 16.01 12.01 8.76
C PRO A 150 14.69 11.59 8.08
N THR A 151 14.40 10.31 8.12
CA THR A 151 13.25 9.72 7.42
C THR A 151 12.37 8.94 8.38
N VAL A 152 11.06 9.17 8.30
CA VAL A 152 10.03 8.38 8.99
C VAL A 152 9.16 7.68 7.96
N ILE A 153 8.98 6.38 8.11
CA ILE A 153 8.04 5.58 7.31
C ILE A 153 6.89 5.16 8.21
N PHE A 154 5.69 5.55 7.80
CA PHE A 154 4.44 5.13 8.41
C PHE A 154 3.74 4.15 7.47
N MET A 155 3.54 2.90 7.90
CA MET A 155 2.85 1.88 7.12
C MET A 155 1.59 1.41 7.81
N THR A 156 0.50 1.31 7.06
CA THR A 156 -0.76 0.75 7.55
C THR A 156 -1.48 -0.01 6.44
N GLY A 157 -2.25 -1.02 6.82
CA GLY A 157 -3.24 -1.59 5.92
C GLY A 157 -4.45 -0.66 5.78
N ASP A 158 -5.14 -0.69 4.66
CA ASP A 158 -6.39 0.06 4.46
C ASP A 158 -7.62 -0.74 4.92
N HIS A 159 -7.59 -2.06 4.79
CA HIS A 159 -8.63 -2.99 5.24
C HIS A 159 -8.13 -4.43 5.22
N GLN A 160 -8.87 -5.35 5.83
CA GLN A 160 -8.62 -6.78 5.75
C GLN A 160 -8.91 -7.35 4.34
N PRO A 161 -8.22 -8.43 3.93
CA PRO A 161 -8.47 -9.09 2.65
C PRO A 161 -9.87 -9.71 2.61
N ARG A 162 -10.47 -9.73 1.42
CA ARG A 162 -11.73 -10.41 1.19
C ARG A 162 -11.50 -11.90 0.94
N ILE A 163 -11.36 -12.66 2.03
CA ILE A 163 -11.28 -14.12 2.03
C ILE A 163 -12.71 -14.69 2.06
N ASN A 164 -12.95 -15.81 1.37
CA ASN A 164 -14.28 -16.43 1.37
C ASN A 164 -14.61 -17.10 2.72
N ASP A 165 -15.89 -17.21 3.02
CA ASP A 165 -16.38 -17.72 4.31
C ASP A 165 -15.96 -19.17 4.57
N ALA A 166 -15.84 -20.01 3.53
CA ALA A 166 -15.41 -21.38 3.69
C ALA A 166 -13.94 -21.46 4.14
N SER A 167 -13.07 -20.66 3.53
CA SER A 167 -11.67 -20.56 3.91
C SER A 167 -11.52 -19.95 5.30
N MET A 168 -12.25 -18.89 5.63
CA MET A 168 -12.26 -18.30 6.98
C MET A 168 -12.71 -19.32 8.04
N ASN A 169 -13.75 -20.07 7.73
CA ASN A 169 -14.24 -21.11 8.65
C ASN A 169 -13.22 -22.25 8.85
N ALA A 170 -12.50 -22.63 7.78
CA ALA A 170 -11.44 -23.62 7.88
C ALA A 170 -10.26 -23.12 8.73
N LEU A 171 -9.80 -21.90 8.49
CA LEU A 171 -8.71 -21.26 9.26
C LEU A 171 -9.04 -21.15 10.74
N THR A 172 -10.25 -20.79 11.07
CA THR A 172 -10.69 -20.58 12.46
C THR A 172 -11.21 -21.86 13.13
N LYS A 173 -11.05 -23.03 12.46
CA LYS A 173 -11.55 -24.34 12.95
C LYS A 173 -13.04 -24.30 13.30
N GLY A 174 -13.83 -23.64 12.49
CA GLY A 174 -15.27 -23.53 12.63
C GLY A 174 -15.76 -22.39 13.53
N GLN A 175 -14.87 -21.65 14.17
CA GLN A 175 -15.27 -20.54 15.07
C GLN A 175 -15.87 -19.35 14.31
N TYR A 176 -15.44 -19.09 13.08
CA TYR A 176 -15.93 -17.97 12.25
C TYR A 176 -17.45 -17.88 12.17
N LYS A 177 -18.14 -19.01 12.06
CA LYS A 177 -19.62 -19.06 12.00
C LYS A 177 -20.32 -18.67 13.30
N ASN A 178 -19.59 -18.70 14.41
CA ASN A 178 -20.11 -18.44 15.74
C ASN A 178 -19.72 -17.06 16.27
N TRP A 179 -18.95 -16.28 15.50
CA TRP A 179 -18.58 -14.92 15.89
C TRP A 179 -19.82 -14.05 15.97
N ASN A 180 -19.97 -13.35 17.07
CA ASN A 180 -20.98 -12.29 17.20
C ASN A 180 -20.56 -11.04 16.41
N ASP A 181 -21.44 -10.06 16.33
CA ASP A 181 -21.20 -8.84 15.56
C ASP A 181 -19.95 -8.06 16.03
N GLU A 182 -19.68 -8.04 17.34
CA GLU A 182 -18.49 -7.36 17.90
C GLU A 182 -17.20 -8.06 17.49
N GLU A 183 -17.14 -9.40 17.62
CA GLU A 183 -15.99 -10.19 17.21
C GLU A 183 -15.75 -10.06 15.70
N MET A 184 -16.81 -10.15 14.91
CA MET A 184 -16.74 -9.97 13.46
C MET A 184 -16.19 -8.59 13.09
N MET A 185 -16.68 -7.52 13.73
CA MET A 185 -16.21 -6.15 13.54
C MET A 185 -14.73 -6.02 13.93
N ARG A 186 -14.34 -6.56 15.08
CA ARG A 186 -12.97 -6.51 15.57
C ARG A 186 -12.00 -7.18 14.59
N HIS A 187 -12.30 -8.39 14.12
CA HIS A 187 -11.48 -9.10 13.16
C HIS A 187 -11.47 -8.47 11.77
N ARG A 188 -12.58 -7.88 11.34
CA ARG A 188 -12.72 -7.29 10.01
C ARG A 188 -12.01 -5.95 9.86
N TYR A 189 -11.90 -5.18 10.95
CA TYR A 189 -11.34 -3.82 10.92
C TYR A 189 -10.01 -3.66 11.65
N ALA A 190 -9.50 -4.70 12.29
CA ALA A 190 -8.12 -4.68 12.80
C ALA A 190 -7.14 -4.78 11.63
N ILE A 191 -6.27 -3.81 11.50
CA ILE A 191 -5.25 -3.72 10.46
C ILE A 191 -3.86 -3.56 11.06
N PRO A 192 -2.80 -4.02 10.39
CA PRO A 192 -1.44 -3.79 10.82
C PRO A 192 -1.08 -2.31 10.69
N PHE A 193 -0.22 -1.86 11.58
CA PHE A 193 0.29 -0.51 11.63
C PHE A 193 1.73 -0.54 12.15
N MET A 194 2.62 0.22 11.52
CA MET A 194 4.01 0.30 11.89
C MET A 194 4.55 1.72 11.64
N ILE A 195 5.42 2.18 12.55
CA ILE A 195 6.28 3.34 12.34
C ILE A 195 7.72 2.87 12.38
N TRP A 196 8.51 3.33 11.45
CA TRP A 196 9.94 3.14 11.40
C TRP A 196 10.64 4.46 11.09
N ALA A 197 11.81 4.68 11.66
CA ALA A 197 12.66 5.82 11.35
C ALA A 197 14.12 5.37 11.25
N ASN A 198 14.92 6.12 10.46
CA ASN A 198 16.37 5.90 10.39
C ASN A 198 17.14 6.65 11.49
N TYR A 199 16.45 7.22 12.45
CA TYR A 199 16.99 7.90 13.62
C TYR A 199 16.16 7.58 14.86
N ASP A 200 16.66 7.95 16.06
CA ASP A 200 15.95 7.72 17.32
C ASP A 200 14.76 8.68 17.44
N ILE A 201 13.57 8.14 17.60
CA ILE A 201 12.31 8.89 17.75
C ILE A 201 11.75 8.86 19.19
N GLY A 202 12.53 8.33 20.15
CA GLY A 202 12.15 8.28 21.58
C GLY A 202 11.49 6.98 22.02
#